data_081821127dd84c59798cb7c24015647f
#
_entry.id   081821127dd84c59798cb7c24015647f
#
_cell.length_a   1.000
_cell.length_b   1.000
_cell.length_c   1.000
_cell.angle_alpha   90.00
_cell.angle_beta   90.00
_cell.angle_gamma   90.00
#
_symmetry.space_group_name_H-M   'P 1'
#
loop_
_entity.id
_entity.type
_entity.pdbx_description
1 polymer ?
#
loop_
_entity_poly.entity_id
_entity_poly.type
_entity_poly.pdbx_seq_one_letter_code
_entity_poly.pdbx_strand_id
1 'polypeptide(L)'
;MPACQARTFVQIISYICNVMSLLEILALICGIVGVIGSIAPVLPGPPLSWIGMLLLYFAAQRGECDPVTLKFLIIWLIIVTIVAILGYIVPAWFTKATGGHKAASTGTLIGMFVGLFSPVGIILGSLLGAFVGEFVFEKKGVWESFKASIGAFLGFIFGTGLTITTTGIMLYYIIKIIF
;
A
#
# COMPACT_ATOMS: atom_id res chain seq x y z
N MET A 1 -45.75 29.89 7.43
CA MET A 1 -45.27 28.56 7.05
C MET A 1 -43.92 28.50 6.29
N PRO A 2 -43.29 29.60 5.79
CA PRO A 2 -41.97 29.51 5.10
C PRO A 2 -40.77 29.31 5.99
N ALA A 3 -40.83 29.72 7.28
CA ALA A 3 -39.69 29.63 8.18
C ALA A 3 -39.29 28.18 8.62
N CYS A 4 -40.24 27.25 8.58
CA CYS A 4 -39.97 25.85 8.95
C CYS A 4 -39.26 25.12 7.81
N GLN A 5 -39.59 25.39 6.56
CA GLN A 5 -38.92 24.84 5.37
C GLN A 5 -37.47 25.33 5.25
N ALA A 6 -37.21 26.60 5.57
CA ALA A 6 -35.85 27.16 5.53
C ALA A 6 -34.93 26.47 6.59
N ARG A 7 -35.42 26.19 7.79
CA ARG A 7 -34.64 25.46 8.82
C ARG A 7 -34.30 24.03 8.41
N THR A 8 -35.25 23.33 7.83
CA THR A 8 -35.03 21.94 7.35
C THR A 8 -34.00 21.93 6.22
N PHE A 9 -34.05 22.91 5.33
CA PHE A 9 -33.08 23.03 4.23
C PHE A 9 -31.67 23.32 4.73
N VAL A 10 -31.53 24.22 5.71
CA VAL A 10 -30.23 24.55 6.33
C VAL A 10 -29.68 23.34 7.10
N GLN A 11 -30.54 22.59 7.81
CA GLN A 11 -30.12 21.36 8.49
C GLN A 11 -29.65 20.27 7.52
N ILE A 12 -30.35 20.11 6.39
CA ILE A 12 -29.96 19.15 5.36
C ILE A 12 -28.62 19.56 4.74
N ILE A 13 -28.41 20.84 4.43
CA ILE A 13 -27.13 21.35 3.90
C ILE A 13 -26.01 21.16 4.93
N SER A 14 -26.23 21.46 6.19
CA SER A 14 -25.24 21.25 7.26
C SER A 14 -24.91 19.76 7.45
N TYR A 15 -25.90 18.88 7.35
CA TYR A 15 -25.70 17.44 7.43
C TYR A 15 -24.91 16.90 6.23
N ILE A 16 -25.22 17.37 5.01
CA ILE A 16 -24.50 17.00 3.79
C ILE A 16 -23.05 17.50 3.84
N CYS A 17 -22.82 18.73 4.29
CA CYS A 17 -21.49 19.30 4.45
C CYS A 17 -20.66 18.53 5.51
N ASN A 18 -21.27 18.09 6.61
CA ASN A 18 -20.62 17.32 7.66
C ASN A 18 -20.30 15.87 7.20
N VAL A 19 -21.15 15.25 6.39
CA VAL A 19 -20.89 13.91 5.81
C VAL A 19 -19.81 13.98 4.72
N MET A 20 -19.73 15.06 3.94
CA MET A 20 -18.68 15.27 2.96
C MET A 20 -17.30 15.39 3.66
N SER A 21 -17.18 16.22 4.69
CA SER A 21 -15.94 16.36 5.45
C SER A 21 -15.53 15.04 6.13
N LEU A 22 -16.46 14.22 6.55
CA LEU A 22 -16.19 12.90 7.14
C LEU A 22 -15.61 11.93 6.11
N LEU A 23 -16.14 11.90 4.88
CA LEU A 23 -15.60 11.07 3.80
C LEU A 23 -14.20 11.51 3.36
N GLU A 24 -13.93 12.80 3.34
CA GLU A 24 -12.62 13.37 3.03
C GLU A 24 -11.59 13.02 4.10
N ILE A 25 -11.96 13.12 5.38
CA ILE A 25 -11.11 12.71 6.50
C ILE A 25 -10.81 11.20 6.43
N LEU A 26 -11.83 10.38 6.17
CA LEU A 26 -11.65 8.93 6.00
C LEU A 26 -10.75 8.61 4.80
N ALA A 27 -10.90 9.32 3.69
CA ALA A 27 -10.05 9.15 2.52
C ALA A 27 -8.59 9.49 2.82
N LEU A 28 -8.34 10.57 3.57
CA LEU A 28 -7.00 10.96 4.01
C LEU A 28 -6.38 9.91 4.93
N ILE A 29 -7.15 9.41 5.91
CA ILE A 29 -6.72 8.34 6.81
C ILE A 29 -6.37 7.08 6.00
N CYS A 30 -7.24 6.65 5.08
CA CYS A 30 -6.97 5.50 4.20
C CYS A 30 -5.71 5.70 3.35
N GLY A 31 -5.48 6.91 2.84
CA GLY A 31 -4.26 7.25 2.10
C GLY A 31 -3.00 7.12 2.95
N ILE A 32 -3.00 7.71 4.16
CA ILE A 32 -1.86 7.64 5.09
C ILE A 32 -1.60 6.21 5.53
N VAL A 33 -2.64 5.48 5.95
CA VAL A 33 -2.52 4.08 6.35
C VAL A 33 -2.07 3.20 5.18
N GLY A 34 -2.47 3.51 3.96
CA GLY A 34 -2.00 2.85 2.74
C GLY A 34 -0.50 3.02 2.50
N VAL A 35 0.05 4.22 2.73
CA VAL A 35 1.51 4.46 2.66
C VAL A 35 2.24 3.69 3.76
N ILE A 36 1.75 3.74 5.00
CA ILE A 36 2.31 2.97 6.13
C ILE A 36 2.24 1.46 5.83
N GLY A 37 1.12 0.99 5.30
CA GLY A 37 0.92 -0.41 4.89
C GLY A 37 1.84 -0.87 3.76
N SER A 38 2.32 0.05 2.92
CA SER A 38 3.30 -0.25 1.88
C SER A 38 4.71 -0.51 2.43
N ILE A 39 5.01 0.00 3.62
CA ILE A 39 6.27 -0.25 4.32
C ILE A 39 6.17 -1.54 5.14
N ALA A 40 5.03 -1.75 5.80
CA ALA A 40 4.78 -2.95 6.58
C ALA A 40 3.95 -3.94 5.74
N PRO A 41 4.47 -5.10 5.36
CA PRO A 41 3.82 -6.05 4.44
C PRO A 41 2.59 -6.75 5.04
N VAL A 42 2.12 -6.28 6.16
CA VAL A 42 0.92 -6.77 6.86
C VAL A 42 -0.36 -6.24 6.23
N LEU A 43 -0.32 -5.01 5.69
CA LEU A 43 -1.48 -4.35 5.13
C LEU A 43 -1.30 -4.16 3.61
N PRO A 44 -2.34 -4.42 2.82
CA PRO A 44 -2.29 -4.20 1.38
C PRO A 44 -2.33 -2.68 1.08
N GLY A 45 -1.16 -2.01 1.11
CA GLY A 45 -1.03 -0.56 0.97
C GLY A 45 -1.73 0.04 -0.26
N PRO A 46 -1.42 -0.40 -1.50
CA PRO A 46 -2.02 0.18 -2.70
C PRO A 46 -3.55 0.03 -2.79
N PRO A 47 -4.16 -1.14 -2.49
CA PRO A 47 -5.61 -1.26 -2.43
C PRO A 47 -6.26 -0.32 -1.39
N LEU A 48 -5.62 -0.12 -0.24
CA LEU A 48 -6.16 0.74 0.81
C LEU A 48 -6.14 2.22 0.39
N SER A 49 -5.06 2.68 -0.26
CA SER A 49 -5.00 4.03 -0.85
C SER A 49 -6.04 4.22 -1.96
N TRP A 50 -6.30 3.17 -2.75
CA TRP A 50 -7.33 3.21 -3.78
C TRP A 50 -8.74 3.35 -3.17
N ILE A 51 -9.03 2.67 -2.06
CA ILE A 51 -10.28 2.87 -1.31
C ILE A 51 -10.41 4.33 -0.86
N GLY A 52 -9.33 4.96 -0.40
CA GLY A 52 -9.32 6.39 -0.08
C GLY A 52 -9.74 7.25 -1.28
N MET A 53 -9.23 6.99 -2.49
CA MET A 53 -9.64 7.69 -3.71
C MET A 53 -11.10 7.41 -4.09
N LEU A 54 -11.58 6.18 -3.85
CA LEU A 54 -12.99 5.82 -4.05
C LEU A 54 -13.92 6.60 -3.12
N LEU A 55 -13.53 6.78 -1.86
CA LEU A 55 -14.28 7.60 -0.91
C LEU A 55 -14.37 9.07 -1.36
N LEU A 56 -13.28 9.63 -1.89
CA LEU A 56 -13.28 10.96 -2.49
C LEU A 56 -14.20 11.07 -3.70
N TYR A 57 -14.24 10.05 -4.55
CA TYR A 57 -15.16 10.00 -5.67
C TYR A 57 -16.63 10.11 -5.21
N PHE A 58 -17.01 9.37 -4.18
CA PHE A 58 -18.35 9.47 -3.61
C PHE A 58 -18.62 10.80 -2.89
N ALA A 59 -17.60 11.41 -2.29
CA ALA A 59 -17.72 12.74 -1.71
C ALA A 59 -17.91 13.81 -2.79
N ALA A 60 -17.15 13.74 -3.88
CA ALA A 60 -17.19 14.69 -5.00
C ALA A 60 -18.48 14.64 -5.80
N GLN A 61 -19.11 13.48 -5.99
CA GLN A 61 -20.40 13.36 -6.71
C GLN A 61 -21.55 14.20 -6.14
N ARG A 62 -21.37 14.75 -4.94
CA ARG A 62 -22.35 15.60 -4.26
C ARG A 62 -22.06 17.10 -4.42
N GLY A 63 -20.96 17.48 -5.08
CA GLY A 63 -20.55 18.85 -5.35
C GLY A 63 -20.59 19.20 -6.84
N GLU A 64 -20.61 20.52 -7.16
CA GLU A 64 -20.70 21.01 -8.55
C GLU A 64 -19.40 20.85 -9.37
N CYS A 65 -18.29 20.42 -8.77
CA CYS A 65 -17.02 20.16 -9.45
C CYS A 65 -16.58 18.72 -9.18
N ASP A 66 -16.53 17.89 -10.23
CA ASP A 66 -16.02 16.51 -10.17
C ASP A 66 -14.49 16.47 -10.31
N PRO A 67 -13.69 16.60 -9.22
CA PRO A 67 -12.24 16.53 -9.29
C PRO A 67 -11.75 15.10 -9.58
N VAL A 68 -12.59 14.09 -9.34
CA VAL A 68 -12.28 12.67 -9.56
C VAL A 68 -13.23 12.09 -10.59
N THR A 69 -12.74 11.88 -11.81
CA THR A 69 -13.52 11.24 -12.87
C THR A 69 -13.49 9.71 -12.69
N LEU A 70 -14.58 9.01 -13.02
CA LEU A 70 -14.64 7.55 -13.03
C LEU A 70 -13.48 6.92 -13.85
N LYS A 71 -13.12 7.54 -14.98
CA LYS A 71 -11.97 7.11 -15.81
C LYS A 71 -10.68 7.14 -15.02
N PHE A 72 -10.43 8.19 -14.23
CA PHE A 72 -9.27 8.33 -13.38
C PHE A 72 -9.19 7.21 -12.32
N LEU A 73 -10.31 6.87 -11.71
CA LEU A 73 -10.42 5.81 -10.72
C LEU A 73 -10.11 4.42 -11.32
N ILE A 74 -10.63 4.15 -12.54
CA ILE A 74 -10.37 2.89 -13.26
C ILE A 74 -8.89 2.78 -13.64
N ILE A 75 -8.27 3.86 -14.12
CA ILE A 75 -6.83 3.88 -14.44
C ILE A 75 -6.01 3.52 -13.20
N TRP A 76 -6.31 4.13 -12.05
CA TRP A 76 -5.62 3.83 -10.80
C TRP A 76 -5.88 2.40 -10.31
N LEU A 77 -7.07 1.86 -10.52
CA LEU A 77 -7.37 0.45 -10.21
C LEU A 77 -6.47 -0.49 -11.01
N ILE A 78 -6.30 -0.22 -12.30
CA ILE A 78 -5.43 -1.01 -13.17
C ILE A 78 -3.97 -0.91 -12.69
N ILE A 79 -3.49 0.30 -12.39
CA ILE A 79 -2.13 0.52 -11.87
C ILE A 79 -1.92 -0.24 -10.56
N VAL A 80 -2.84 -0.13 -9.60
CA VAL A 80 -2.77 -0.82 -8.31
C VAL A 80 -2.74 -2.34 -8.51
N THR A 81 -3.55 -2.87 -9.42
CA THR A 81 -3.58 -4.30 -9.74
C THR A 81 -2.23 -4.75 -10.32
N ILE A 82 -1.69 -4.00 -11.28
CA ILE A 82 -0.38 -4.30 -11.87
C ILE A 82 0.72 -4.26 -10.80
N VAL A 83 0.74 -3.23 -9.96
CA VAL A 83 1.74 -3.08 -8.88
C VAL A 83 1.63 -4.20 -7.86
N ALA A 84 0.40 -4.62 -7.51
CA ALA A 84 0.19 -5.75 -6.62
C ALA A 84 0.74 -7.05 -7.20
N ILE A 85 0.48 -7.33 -8.49
CA ILE A 85 1.00 -8.51 -9.19
C ILE A 85 2.54 -8.46 -9.25
N LEU A 86 3.11 -7.32 -9.62
CA LEU A 86 4.57 -7.13 -9.68
C LEU A 86 5.21 -7.29 -8.30
N GLY A 87 4.55 -6.84 -7.23
CA GLY A 87 5.00 -7.00 -5.85
C GLY A 87 5.18 -8.47 -5.43
N TYR A 88 4.47 -9.40 -6.06
CA TYR A 88 4.65 -10.84 -5.84
C TYR A 88 5.62 -11.49 -6.82
N ILE A 89 5.57 -11.09 -8.11
CA ILE A 89 6.39 -11.71 -9.16
C ILE A 89 7.85 -11.31 -9.03
N VAL A 90 8.13 -10.03 -8.77
CA VAL A 90 9.50 -9.50 -8.77
C VAL A 90 10.37 -10.15 -7.70
N PRO A 91 9.97 -10.24 -6.41
CA PRO A 91 10.76 -10.94 -5.39
C PRO A 91 10.99 -12.42 -5.72
N ALA A 92 9.95 -13.10 -6.24
CA ALA A 92 10.07 -14.50 -6.63
C ALA A 92 11.04 -14.73 -7.79
N TRP A 93 11.05 -13.79 -8.76
CA TRP A 93 11.97 -13.83 -9.90
C TRP A 93 13.41 -13.58 -9.48
N PHE A 94 13.66 -12.55 -8.63
CA PHE A 94 15.00 -12.26 -8.09
C PHE A 94 15.54 -13.43 -7.28
N THR A 95 14.72 -14.04 -6.41
CA THR A 95 15.11 -15.22 -5.63
C THR A 95 15.49 -16.38 -6.55
N LYS A 96 14.72 -16.66 -7.60
CA LYS A 96 15.06 -17.70 -8.57
C LYS A 96 16.32 -17.39 -9.36
N ALA A 97 16.51 -16.13 -9.80
CA ALA A 97 17.67 -15.71 -10.58
C ALA A 97 18.99 -15.84 -9.78
N THR A 98 18.93 -15.74 -8.46
CA THR A 98 20.08 -15.93 -7.57
C THR A 98 20.24 -17.35 -7.06
N GLY A 99 19.46 -18.31 -7.60
CA GLY A 99 19.50 -19.72 -7.20
C GLY A 99 18.81 -20.01 -5.87
N GLY A 100 18.03 -19.07 -5.35
CA GLY A 100 17.25 -19.24 -4.12
C GLY A 100 15.98 -20.06 -4.32
N HIS A 101 15.57 -20.74 -3.25
CA HIS A 101 14.32 -21.49 -3.19
C HIS A 101 13.22 -20.69 -2.46
N LYS A 102 12.03 -21.28 -2.39
CA LYS A 102 10.91 -20.71 -1.63
C LYS A 102 11.26 -20.46 -0.15
N ALA A 103 12.22 -21.22 0.39
CA ALA A 103 12.73 -21.07 1.76
C ALA A 103 13.32 -19.68 2.04
N ALA A 104 14.06 -19.08 1.08
CA ALA A 104 14.57 -17.72 1.22
C ALA A 104 13.44 -16.69 1.32
N SER A 105 12.44 -16.79 0.43
CA SER A 105 11.31 -15.87 0.43
C SER A 105 10.48 -15.97 1.73
N THR A 106 10.24 -17.18 2.20
CA THR A 106 9.53 -17.42 3.46
C THR A 106 10.33 -16.92 4.65
N GLY A 107 11.65 -17.19 4.67
CA GLY A 107 12.56 -16.70 5.69
C GLY A 107 12.62 -15.17 5.73
N THR A 108 12.63 -14.50 4.55
CA THR A 108 12.55 -13.04 4.43
C THR A 108 11.31 -12.50 5.13
N LEU A 109 10.14 -13.07 4.85
CA LEU A 109 8.88 -12.64 5.47
C LEU A 109 8.90 -12.82 7.00
N ILE A 110 9.31 -13.99 7.48
CA ILE A 110 9.39 -14.27 8.92
C ILE A 110 10.38 -13.32 9.59
N GLY A 111 11.57 -13.16 9.02
CA GLY A 111 12.60 -12.27 9.55
C GLY A 111 12.15 -10.81 9.59
N MET A 112 11.39 -10.37 8.59
CA MET A 112 10.80 -9.05 8.56
C MET A 112 9.73 -8.85 9.64
N PHE A 113 8.87 -9.85 9.89
CA PHE A 113 7.91 -9.81 11.00
C PHE A 113 8.61 -9.71 12.35
N VAL A 114 9.68 -10.47 12.57
CA VAL A 114 10.48 -10.39 13.80
C VAL A 114 11.16 -9.03 13.95
N GLY A 115 11.58 -8.44 12.81
CA GLY A 115 12.21 -7.12 12.77
C GLY A 115 11.25 -5.92 12.82
N LEU A 116 9.94 -6.13 12.90
CA LEU A 116 8.91 -5.07 12.74
C LEU A 116 9.01 -3.93 13.79
N PHE A 117 9.67 -4.20 14.92
CA PHE A 117 9.82 -3.21 16.00
C PHE A 117 10.78 -2.06 15.68
N SER A 118 11.55 -2.14 14.58
CA SER A 118 12.50 -1.09 14.17
C SER A 118 12.66 -1.09 12.65
N PRO A 119 12.76 0.09 11.99
CA PRO A 119 13.04 0.17 10.56
C PRO A 119 14.31 -0.58 10.15
N VAL A 120 15.35 -0.48 10.97
CA VAL A 120 16.60 -1.25 10.78
C VAL A 120 16.38 -2.73 11.01
N GLY A 121 15.51 -3.09 11.97
CA GLY A 121 15.11 -4.48 12.25
C GLY A 121 14.41 -5.15 11.08
N ILE A 122 13.55 -4.44 10.36
CA ILE A 122 12.88 -4.95 9.15
C ILE A 122 13.92 -5.33 8.08
N ILE A 123 14.90 -4.45 7.84
CA ILE A 123 15.95 -4.65 6.84
C ILE A 123 16.86 -5.82 7.23
N LEU A 124 17.42 -5.79 8.44
CA LEU A 124 18.30 -6.85 8.93
C LEU A 124 17.56 -8.18 9.13
N GLY A 125 16.34 -8.11 9.65
CA GLY A 125 15.49 -9.29 9.86
C GLY A 125 15.14 -9.98 8.53
N SER A 126 14.79 -9.23 7.49
CA SER A 126 14.51 -9.79 6.17
C SER A 126 15.74 -10.46 5.55
N LEU A 127 16.91 -9.84 5.65
CA LEU A 127 18.17 -10.38 5.12
C LEU A 127 18.61 -11.64 5.87
N LEU A 128 18.63 -11.57 7.20
CA LEU A 128 18.99 -12.71 8.06
C LEU A 128 17.97 -13.84 7.95
N GLY A 129 16.69 -13.51 7.88
CA GLY A 129 15.61 -14.50 7.68
C GLY A 129 15.75 -15.24 6.35
N ALA A 130 16.07 -14.54 5.26
CA ALA A 130 16.34 -15.16 3.98
C ALA A 130 17.56 -16.11 4.05
N PHE A 131 18.64 -15.64 4.67
CA PHE A 131 19.85 -16.43 4.84
C PHE A 131 19.61 -17.70 5.68
N VAL A 132 18.98 -17.57 6.83
CA VAL A 132 18.63 -18.70 7.71
C VAL A 132 17.67 -19.66 7.01
N GLY A 133 16.70 -19.13 6.27
CA GLY A 133 15.76 -19.94 5.50
C GLY A 133 16.46 -20.85 4.48
N GLU A 134 17.36 -20.31 3.67
CA GLU A 134 18.13 -21.12 2.70
C GLU A 134 19.12 -22.07 3.37
N PHE A 135 19.84 -21.58 4.39
CA PHE A 135 20.87 -22.37 5.06
C PHE A 135 20.31 -23.57 5.83
N VAL A 136 19.20 -23.36 6.57
CA VAL A 136 18.61 -24.40 7.43
C VAL A 136 17.75 -25.39 6.64
N PHE A 137 16.92 -24.89 5.72
CA PHE A 137 15.94 -25.74 5.04
C PHE A 137 16.50 -26.41 3.79
N GLU A 138 17.38 -25.74 3.03
CA GLU A 138 17.91 -26.27 1.78
C GLU A 138 19.32 -26.91 1.93
N LYS A 139 19.94 -26.79 3.12
CA LYS A 139 21.30 -27.35 3.42
C LYS A 139 22.35 -26.96 2.38
N LYS A 140 22.20 -25.80 1.78
CA LYS A 140 23.14 -25.24 0.80
C LYS A 140 24.41 -24.72 1.48
N GLY A 141 25.47 -24.59 0.67
CA GLY A 141 26.69 -23.94 1.13
C GLY A 141 26.44 -22.48 1.56
N VAL A 142 27.23 -22.01 2.52
CA VAL A 142 27.11 -20.64 3.07
C VAL A 142 27.11 -19.56 1.97
N TRP A 143 27.92 -19.75 0.93
CA TRP A 143 28.05 -18.80 -0.18
C TRP A 143 26.81 -18.76 -1.09
N GLU A 144 26.20 -19.91 -1.33
CA GLU A 144 24.97 -20.00 -2.13
C GLU A 144 23.79 -19.42 -1.37
N SER A 145 23.67 -19.70 -0.07
CA SER A 145 22.65 -19.13 0.80
C SER A 145 22.78 -17.62 0.91
N PHE A 146 24.01 -17.09 0.94
CA PHE A 146 24.26 -15.64 0.95
C PHE A 146 23.83 -14.97 -0.36
N LYS A 147 24.14 -15.55 -1.52
CA LYS A 147 23.67 -15.05 -2.83
C LYS A 147 22.14 -15.05 -2.91
N ALA A 148 21.49 -16.13 -2.48
CA ALA A 148 20.04 -16.26 -2.48
C ALA A 148 19.38 -15.22 -1.58
N SER A 149 19.96 -14.94 -0.40
CA SER A 149 19.45 -13.94 0.54
C SER A 149 19.55 -12.52 -0.02
N ILE A 150 20.65 -12.18 -0.70
CA ILE A 150 20.79 -10.88 -1.40
C ILE A 150 19.73 -10.77 -2.51
N GLY A 151 19.49 -11.82 -3.29
CA GLY A 151 18.45 -11.78 -4.32
C GLY A 151 17.05 -11.55 -3.77
N ALA A 152 16.68 -12.28 -2.72
CA ALA A 152 15.42 -12.10 -2.03
C ALA A 152 15.27 -10.68 -1.46
N PHE A 153 16.34 -10.15 -0.87
CA PHE A 153 16.37 -8.80 -0.32
C PHE A 153 16.24 -7.71 -1.39
N LEU A 154 16.97 -7.82 -2.51
CA LEU A 154 16.83 -6.89 -3.63
C LEU A 154 15.42 -6.91 -4.22
N GLY A 155 14.84 -8.11 -4.38
CA GLY A 155 13.47 -8.25 -4.82
C GLY A 155 12.47 -7.59 -3.87
N PHE A 156 12.69 -7.72 -2.56
CA PHE A 156 11.89 -7.05 -1.53
C PHE A 156 12.00 -5.52 -1.61
N ILE A 157 13.23 -4.97 -1.69
CA ILE A 157 13.43 -3.51 -1.80
C ILE A 157 12.74 -2.97 -3.05
N PHE A 158 12.88 -3.66 -4.19
CA PHE A 158 12.28 -3.21 -5.45
C PHE A 158 10.74 -3.26 -5.38
N GLY A 159 10.16 -4.34 -4.87
CA GLY A 159 8.72 -4.48 -4.68
C GLY A 159 8.15 -3.43 -3.71
N THR A 160 8.81 -3.23 -2.57
CA THR A 160 8.41 -2.23 -1.57
C THR A 160 8.57 -0.81 -2.12
N GLY A 161 9.65 -0.51 -2.84
CA GLY A 161 9.86 0.78 -3.48
C GLY A 161 8.76 1.12 -4.49
N LEU A 162 8.33 0.14 -5.28
CA LEU A 162 7.25 0.30 -6.26
C LEU A 162 5.91 0.59 -5.55
N THR A 163 5.60 -0.14 -4.49
CA THR A 163 4.36 0.06 -3.72
C THR A 163 4.34 1.40 -3.00
N ILE A 164 5.44 1.82 -2.36
CA ILE A 164 5.55 3.13 -1.69
C ILE A 164 5.41 4.27 -2.70
N THR A 165 6.05 4.17 -3.85
CA THR A 165 5.93 5.20 -4.90
C THR A 165 4.49 5.34 -5.36
N THR A 166 3.81 4.22 -5.63
CA THR A 166 2.42 4.21 -6.08
C THR A 166 1.48 4.81 -5.04
N THR A 167 1.58 4.37 -3.78
CA THR A 167 0.74 4.88 -2.68
C THR A 167 1.05 6.34 -2.34
N GLY A 168 2.31 6.75 -2.45
CA GLY A 168 2.73 8.15 -2.26
C GLY A 168 2.12 9.08 -3.31
N ILE A 169 2.11 8.68 -4.58
CA ILE A 169 1.45 9.44 -5.64
C ILE A 169 -0.07 9.50 -5.41
N MET A 170 -0.69 8.38 -5.00
CA MET A 170 -2.12 8.37 -4.68
C MET A 170 -2.44 9.29 -3.51
N LEU A 171 -1.64 9.29 -2.44
CA LEU A 171 -1.80 10.20 -1.31
C LEU A 171 -1.64 11.66 -1.75
N TYR A 172 -0.69 11.96 -2.63
CA TYR A 172 -0.54 13.30 -3.20
C TYR A 172 -1.81 13.76 -3.91
N TYR A 173 -2.44 12.89 -4.73
CA TYR A 173 -3.70 13.22 -5.39
C TYR A 173 -4.84 13.39 -4.39
N ILE A 174 -4.92 12.55 -3.33
CA ILE A 174 -5.91 12.69 -2.27
C ILE A 174 -5.79 14.06 -1.61
N ILE A 175 -4.58 14.47 -1.23
CA ILE A 175 -4.33 15.77 -0.61
C ILE A 175 -4.68 16.91 -1.57
N LYS A 176 -4.26 16.84 -2.83
CA LYS A 176 -4.52 17.87 -3.85
C LYS A 176 -6.02 18.06 -4.15
N ILE A 177 -6.83 17.02 -3.96
CA ILE A 177 -8.28 17.09 -4.21
C ILE A 177 -8.99 17.68 -2.98
N ILE A 178 -8.51 17.42 -1.78
CA ILE A 178 -9.09 17.94 -0.54
C ILE A 178 -8.74 19.42 -0.31
N PHE A 179 -7.52 19.84 -0.66
CA PHE A 179 -6.99 21.19 -0.45
C PHE A 179 -6.78 21.96 -1.78
#